data_823cc296ed8af7a9ebe5ac1245b1ea55
#
_entry.id   823cc296ed8af7a9ebe5ac1245b1ea55
#
_cell.length_a   1.000
_cell.length_b   1.000
_cell.length_c   1.000
_cell.angle_alpha   90.00
_cell.angle_beta   90.00
_cell.angle_gamma   90.00
#
_symmetry.space_group_name_H-M   'P 1'
#
loop_
_entity.id
_entity.type
_entity.pdbx_description
1 polymer ?
#
loop_
_entity_poly.entity_id
_entity_poly.type
_entity_poly.pdbx_seq_one_letter_code
_entity_poly.pdbx_strand_id
1 'polypeptide(L)'
;MRRRQVFVRLAAAAAVLSLAVSLSGCTARQEEPEPSDPQAHEAGTVAIFTPTDGLTISQHTPLNKWQALTPDLEQALQEQGFSREDIHVHTSDGLARQSRDIQDYVVEALTPNEDDPQPDEITLVVAPAVEAGDATRQYGDYVTEHIDWNAEDIESQDGKISEDDREAEQDAQRLVTALDLAREAGMRVVLMASTITGFTPDAYVQMSDAERIGAIQAQNIVDKLKLDTTSVENPKYVEVMLPRNTASEDPSDTDVSEQETDEFAAAAFRGVWNVLAPYFQDGRALSPSGLLTAETTADDWRSVAFDASDEDAIAAELPQRLGMDDADAGHTRVDGIIAMNDYVASSVIGQLSSLGYVGTSADINPSISISGIVGNIAGRKDLAKQPVPDPIKAPEESDDDTGDDIERMNSRWPIVTGYGAYLDIIPRIVDGQQWMTALEDRVAISDDVARICARLDADESLDDLEGIGTTDINGSKVPTLTEPLLAVSAGNLKETLIDPGYITLADAGL
;
A
#
# COMPACT_ATOMS: atom_id res chain seq x y z
N MET A 1 -66.15 6.57 8.38
CA MET A 1 -66.94 7.50 7.52
C MET A 1 -66.07 7.89 6.35
N ARG A 2 -66.49 7.38 5.24
CA ARG A 2 -66.69 7.98 3.91
C ARG A 2 -65.47 8.67 3.34
N ARG A 3 -64.89 8.06 2.32
CA ARG A 3 -65.21 8.03 0.88
C ARG A 3 -64.53 9.20 0.16
N ARG A 4 -63.84 9.13 -0.89
CA ARG A 4 -63.78 8.41 -2.18
C ARG A 4 -62.97 9.27 -3.10
N GLN A 5 -62.04 8.73 -3.83
CA GLN A 5 -62.08 8.34 -5.24
C GLN A 5 -62.13 9.55 -6.20
N VAL A 6 -61.55 9.66 -7.34
CA VAL A 6 -61.12 8.70 -8.35
C VAL A 6 -60.85 9.50 -9.69
N PHE A 7 -60.00 8.97 -10.55
CA PHE A 7 -59.95 9.02 -12.04
C PHE A 7 -59.25 10.21 -12.75
N VAL A 8 -58.27 10.00 -13.54
CA VAL A 8 -57.94 9.18 -14.72
C VAL A 8 -58.20 9.88 -16.06
N ARG A 9 -57.24 9.73 -16.97
CA ARG A 9 -57.21 9.68 -18.44
C ARG A 9 -56.82 10.97 -19.16
N LEU A 10 -55.86 10.91 -19.98
CA LEU A 10 -55.43 10.21 -21.21
C LEU A 10 -55.70 11.02 -22.49
N ALA A 11 -54.74 10.95 -23.37
CA ALA A 11 -54.71 11.00 -24.82
C ALA A 11 -54.52 12.37 -25.48
N ALA A 12 -53.50 12.55 -26.20
CA ALA A 12 -52.99 12.01 -27.46
C ALA A 12 -53.29 12.90 -28.65
N ALA A 13 -52.23 13.18 -29.41
CA ALA A 13 -52.08 13.25 -30.86
C ALA A 13 -52.72 14.42 -31.64
N ALA A 14 -51.97 15.16 -32.42
CA ALA A 14 -51.74 14.92 -33.82
C ALA A 14 -51.11 16.15 -34.52
N ALA A 15 -50.27 15.87 -35.45
CA ALA A 15 -49.56 16.76 -36.35
C ALA A 15 -50.54 17.46 -37.35
N VAL A 16 -50.18 18.69 -37.80
CA VAL A 16 -50.42 19.13 -39.15
C VAL A 16 -49.32 20.09 -39.64
N LEU A 17 -48.76 19.73 -40.77
CA LEU A 17 -47.88 20.50 -41.66
C LEU A 17 -48.61 21.68 -42.22
N SER A 18 -48.00 22.86 -42.40
CA SER A 18 -48.28 23.78 -43.46
C SER A 18 -47.08 24.64 -43.82
N LEU A 19 -46.65 24.49 -45.03
CA LEU A 19 -45.70 25.32 -45.78
C LEU A 19 -46.34 26.66 -46.12
N ALA A 20 -45.62 27.78 -45.96
CA ALA A 20 -45.84 28.95 -46.82
C ALA A 20 -44.56 29.82 -46.88
N VAL A 21 -44.26 30.21 -48.08
CA VAL A 21 -43.04 30.82 -48.62
C VAL A 21 -43.08 32.35 -48.54
N SER A 22 -41.86 32.91 -48.32
CA SER A 22 -41.28 34.18 -48.83
C SER A 22 -41.84 35.54 -48.38
N LEU A 23 -40.91 36.38 -47.87
CA LEU A 23 -40.38 37.53 -48.63
C LEU A 23 -39.36 38.34 -47.84
N SER A 24 -38.33 38.70 -48.51
CA SER A 24 -37.15 39.51 -48.19
C SER A 24 -37.34 40.69 -47.26
N GLY A 25 -36.46 40.85 -46.30
CA GLY A 25 -36.19 42.09 -45.58
C GLY A 25 -34.83 42.05 -44.96
N CYS A 26 -33.87 42.72 -45.60
CA CYS A 26 -32.55 42.96 -45.00
C CYS A 26 -32.69 43.86 -43.77
N THR A 27 -32.55 43.29 -42.60
CA THR A 27 -32.16 44.03 -41.40
C THR A 27 -30.88 43.40 -40.91
N ALA A 28 -29.81 44.17 -40.80
CA ALA A 28 -28.57 43.79 -40.21
C ALA A 28 -28.85 43.29 -38.77
N ARG A 29 -28.79 41.96 -38.59
CA ARG A 29 -28.80 41.33 -37.30
C ARG A 29 -27.38 41.56 -36.74
N GLN A 30 -27.28 42.37 -35.70
CA GLN A 30 -26.10 42.27 -34.82
C GLN A 30 -26.06 40.82 -34.36
N GLU A 31 -25.00 40.11 -34.74
CA GLU A 31 -24.63 38.86 -34.13
C GLU A 31 -24.34 39.22 -32.66
N GLU A 32 -25.21 38.79 -31.75
CA GLU A 32 -24.81 38.60 -30.37
C GLU A 32 -23.60 37.66 -30.38
N PRO A 33 -22.51 37.98 -29.70
CA PRO A 33 -21.40 37.06 -29.59
C PRO A 33 -21.97 35.76 -29.00
N GLU A 34 -21.80 34.65 -29.71
CA GLU A 34 -21.99 33.33 -29.14
C GLU A 34 -21.16 33.32 -27.82
N PRO A 35 -21.72 32.77 -26.71
CA PRO A 35 -20.94 32.58 -25.53
C PRO A 35 -19.72 31.76 -25.99
N SER A 36 -18.54 32.35 -25.93
CA SER A 36 -17.30 31.60 -26.10
C SER A 36 -17.40 30.43 -25.15
N ASP A 37 -17.36 29.20 -25.68
CA ASP A 37 -17.02 28.04 -24.84
C ASP A 37 -15.85 28.46 -24.00
N PRO A 38 -15.84 28.19 -22.68
CA PRO A 38 -14.66 28.36 -21.89
C PRO A 38 -13.57 27.66 -22.67
N GLN A 39 -12.53 28.39 -23.09
CA GLN A 39 -11.38 27.80 -23.76
C GLN A 39 -10.95 26.67 -22.83
N ALA A 40 -11.07 25.43 -23.27
CA ALA A 40 -10.50 24.32 -22.56
C ALA A 40 -9.01 24.69 -22.40
N HIS A 41 -8.56 24.83 -21.18
CA HIS A 41 -7.15 25.00 -20.88
C HIS A 41 -6.47 23.78 -21.51
N GLU A 42 -5.56 24.01 -22.44
CA GLU A 42 -4.77 22.94 -23.00
C GLU A 42 -3.82 22.52 -21.88
N ALA A 43 -3.97 21.29 -21.37
CA ALA A 43 -3.16 20.81 -20.25
C ALA A 43 -1.69 20.82 -20.65
N GLY A 44 -0.83 21.20 -19.70
CA GLY A 44 0.60 21.31 -19.89
C GLY A 44 1.30 19.96 -20.04
N THR A 45 2.59 19.93 -19.73
CA THR A 45 3.44 18.73 -19.83
C THR A 45 3.69 18.11 -18.47
N VAL A 46 3.64 16.77 -18.39
CA VAL A 46 4.02 16.01 -17.18
C VAL A 46 5.23 15.13 -17.46
N ALA A 47 6.33 15.34 -16.73
CA ALA A 47 7.50 14.50 -16.77
C ALA A 47 7.57 13.63 -15.51
N ILE A 48 7.51 12.31 -15.71
CA ILE A 48 7.48 11.31 -14.65
C ILE A 48 8.88 10.68 -14.53
N PHE A 49 9.46 10.75 -13.34
CA PHE A 49 10.76 10.15 -13.04
C PHE A 49 10.59 9.11 -11.92
N THR A 50 10.76 7.82 -12.28
CA THR A 50 10.61 6.71 -11.33
C THR A 50 11.86 5.82 -11.33
N PRO A 51 12.06 5.04 -10.23
CA PRO A 51 13.01 3.93 -10.26
C PRO A 51 12.65 2.91 -11.34
N THR A 52 13.68 2.20 -11.82
CA THR A 52 13.50 1.01 -12.65
C THR A 52 13.32 -0.19 -11.72
N ASP A 53 12.26 -0.96 -11.90
CA ASP A 53 12.19 -2.27 -11.25
C ASP A 53 13.31 -3.15 -11.79
N GLY A 54 14.09 -3.74 -10.91
CA GLY A 54 15.05 -4.76 -11.31
C GLY A 54 14.34 -5.90 -12.05
N LEU A 55 15.04 -6.65 -12.88
CA LEU A 55 14.51 -7.83 -13.57
C LEU A 55 14.07 -8.90 -12.54
N THR A 56 12.87 -8.78 -12.01
CA THR A 56 12.30 -9.75 -11.08
C THR A 56 11.50 -10.78 -11.88
N ILE A 57 12.11 -11.96 -12.08
CA ILE A 57 11.46 -13.12 -12.75
C ILE A 57 10.74 -14.01 -11.72
N SER A 58 10.80 -13.66 -10.44
CA SER A 58 10.25 -14.46 -9.35
C SER A 58 8.77 -14.16 -9.11
N GLN A 59 7.96 -15.19 -8.92
CA GLN A 59 6.57 -15.06 -8.44
C GLN A 59 6.52 -14.65 -6.95
N HIS A 60 7.63 -14.83 -6.24
CA HIS A 60 7.83 -14.41 -4.84
C HIS A 60 8.24 -12.95 -4.77
N THR A 61 7.38 -12.07 -5.23
CA THR A 61 7.65 -10.65 -5.40
C THR A 61 6.39 -9.84 -5.06
N PRO A 62 6.51 -8.73 -4.32
CA PRO A 62 5.40 -7.82 -4.06
C PRO A 62 4.76 -7.27 -5.34
N LEU A 63 3.45 -7.01 -5.30
CA LEU A 63 2.75 -6.32 -6.41
C LEU A 63 3.04 -4.82 -6.46
N ASN A 64 3.53 -4.23 -5.37
CA ASN A 64 3.92 -2.82 -5.30
C ASN A 64 5.22 -2.59 -6.08
N LYS A 65 5.08 -2.27 -7.38
CA LYS A 65 6.18 -2.07 -8.33
C LYS A 65 5.98 -0.83 -9.17
N TRP A 66 7.03 -0.02 -9.34
CA TRP A 66 6.98 1.20 -10.17
C TRP A 66 6.56 0.91 -11.61
N GLN A 67 7.00 -0.22 -12.16
CA GLN A 67 6.60 -0.66 -13.51
C GLN A 67 5.09 -0.87 -13.64
N ALA A 68 4.40 -1.19 -12.55
CA ALA A 68 2.95 -1.35 -12.54
C ALA A 68 2.21 -0.02 -12.36
N LEU A 69 2.76 0.92 -11.56
CA LEU A 69 2.15 2.22 -11.30
C LEU A 69 2.27 3.16 -12.50
N THR A 70 3.39 3.18 -13.20
CA THR A 70 3.66 4.14 -14.28
C THR A 70 2.60 4.09 -15.39
N PRO A 71 2.18 2.92 -15.94
CA PRO A 71 1.11 2.87 -16.94
C PRO A 71 -0.25 3.33 -16.42
N ASP A 72 -0.57 3.04 -15.15
CA ASP A 72 -1.83 3.49 -14.51
C ASP A 72 -1.82 5.03 -14.41
N LEU A 73 -0.69 5.63 -14.03
CA LEU A 73 -0.52 7.08 -13.97
C LEU A 73 -0.60 7.75 -15.35
N GLU A 74 0.04 7.16 -16.38
CA GLU A 74 -0.08 7.67 -17.75
C GLU A 74 -1.53 7.68 -18.23
N GLN A 75 -2.29 6.63 -17.92
CA GLN A 75 -3.71 6.56 -18.25
C GLN A 75 -4.51 7.62 -17.49
N ALA A 76 -4.31 7.75 -16.18
CA ALA A 76 -5.01 8.70 -15.35
C ALA A 76 -4.74 10.15 -15.77
N LEU A 77 -3.51 10.49 -16.16
CA LEU A 77 -3.16 11.80 -16.72
C LEU A 77 -3.91 12.09 -18.02
N GLN A 78 -4.03 11.10 -18.92
CA GLN A 78 -4.80 11.26 -20.14
C GLN A 78 -6.30 11.48 -19.86
N GLU A 79 -6.85 10.85 -18.82
CA GLU A 79 -8.23 11.06 -18.36
C GLU A 79 -8.43 12.46 -17.76
N GLN A 80 -7.38 13.09 -17.22
CA GLN A 80 -7.39 14.49 -16.77
C GLN A 80 -7.17 15.50 -17.92
N GLY A 81 -6.90 15.05 -19.14
CA GLY A 81 -6.81 15.91 -20.31
C GLY A 81 -5.39 16.16 -20.82
N PHE A 82 -4.37 15.58 -20.20
CA PHE A 82 -3.01 15.64 -20.71
C PHE A 82 -2.89 14.82 -22.00
N SER A 83 -2.25 15.36 -23.02
CA SER A 83 -2.04 14.60 -24.24
C SER A 83 -0.93 13.57 -24.04
N ARG A 84 -1.04 12.43 -24.73
CA ARG A 84 -0.03 11.40 -24.64
C ARG A 84 1.38 11.89 -25.07
N GLU A 85 1.43 12.88 -25.96
CA GLU A 85 2.69 13.43 -26.47
C GLU A 85 3.37 14.31 -25.42
N ASP A 86 2.60 14.83 -24.45
CA ASP A 86 3.04 15.71 -23.37
C ASP A 86 3.27 14.95 -22.05
N ILE A 87 3.16 13.63 -22.05
CA ILE A 87 3.50 12.77 -20.90
C ILE A 87 4.84 12.08 -21.19
N HIS A 88 5.87 12.48 -20.46
CA HIS A 88 7.24 11.96 -20.62
C HIS A 88 7.61 11.06 -19.46
N VAL A 89 7.95 9.81 -19.73
CA VAL A 89 8.34 8.83 -18.69
C VAL A 89 9.84 8.55 -18.76
N HIS A 90 10.51 8.73 -17.63
CA HIS A 90 11.92 8.45 -17.42
C HIS A 90 12.11 7.47 -16.28
N THR A 91 12.82 6.38 -16.52
CA THR A 91 13.14 5.38 -15.50
C THR A 91 14.64 5.30 -15.28
N SER A 92 15.06 5.19 -14.03
CA SER A 92 16.48 5.17 -13.66
C SER A 92 16.77 4.03 -12.69
N ASP A 93 17.94 3.41 -12.84
CA ASP A 93 18.42 2.28 -12.05
C ASP A 93 19.11 2.71 -10.74
N GLY A 94 19.07 3.99 -10.41
CA GLY A 94 19.62 4.54 -9.18
C GLY A 94 19.62 6.06 -9.19
N LEU A 95 19.86 6.64 -8.02
CA LEU A 95 19.83 8.08 -7.79
C LEU A 95 20.89 8.82 -8.63
N ALA A 96 22.06 8.21 -8.82
CA ALA A 96 23.16 8.73 -9.65
C ALA A 96 22.72 9.05 -11.08
N ARG A 97 21.93 8.17 -11.69
CA ARG A 97 21.39 8.38 -13.03
C ARG A 97 20.22 9.32 -13.03
N GLN A 98 19.26 9.09 -12.12
CA GLN A 98 18.05 9.89 -12.05
C GLN A 98 18.34 11.36 -11.82
N SER A 99 19.27 11.70 -10.94
CA SER A 99 19.64 13.09 -10.66
C SER A 99 20.22 13.81 -11.89
N ARG A 100 20.95 13.09 -12.77
CA ARG A 100 21.44 13.62 -14.04
C ARG A 100 20.31 13.77 -15.06
N ASP A 101 19.48 12.75 -15.21
CA ASP A 101 18.36 12.76 -16.15
C ASP A 101 17.39 13.93 -15.84
N ILE A 102 17.10 14.18 -14.55
CA ILE A 102 16.30 15.31 -14.11
C ILE A 102 17.02 16.62 -14.35
N GLN A 103 18.32 16.72 -14.03
CA GLN A 103 19.12 17.92 -14.28
C GLN A 103 19.14 18.29 -15.78
N ASP A 104 19.37 17.30 -16.64
CA ASP A 104 19.42 17.51 -18.08
C ASP A 104 18.04 17.95 -18.61
N TYR A 105 16.96 17.31 -18.17
CA TYR A 105 15.59 17.70 -18.52
C TYR A 105 15.28 19.15 -18.12
N VAL A 106 15.58 19.51 -16.88
CA VAL A 106 15.32 20.86 -16.37
C VAL A 106 16.15 21.90 -17.15
N VAL A 107 17.44 21.63 -17.40
CA VAL A 107 18.30 22.55 -18.17
C VAL A 107 17.80 22.72 -19.61
N GLU A 108 17.32 21.66 -20.25
CA GLU A 108 16.73 21.74 -21.60
C GLU A 108 15.45 22.59 -21.59
N ALA A 109 14.58 22.38 -20.62
CA ALA A 109 13.33 23.12 -20.46
C ALA A 109 13.53 24.62 -20.14
N LEU A 110 14.70 25.03 -19.63
CA LEU A 110 15.01 26.45 -19.39
C LEU A 110 15.33 27.22 -20.69
N THR A 111 15.53 26.55 -21.81
CA THR A 111 15.83 27.17 -23.11
C THR A 111 14.86 26.68 -24.18
N PRO A 112 13.54 26.88 -24.00
CA PRO A 112 12.53 26.31 -24.89
C PRO A 112 12.61 26.97 -26.28
N ASN A 113 12.33 26.18 -27.33
CA ASN A 113 12.05 26.70 -28.66
C ASN A 113 10.63 27.28 -28.74
N GLU A 114 10.22 27.83 -29.88
CA GLU A 114 8.88 28.44 -30.03
C GLU A 114 7.72 27.45 -29.85
N ASP A 115 7.94 26.16 -30.07
CA ASP A 115 6.93 25.09 -29.99
C ASP A 115 7.09 24.23 -28.70
N ASP A 116 8.11 24.47 -27.87
CA ASP A 116 8.35 23.72 -26.64
C ASP A 116 7.49 24.31 -25.49
N PRO A 117 7.08 23.50 -24.50
CA PRO A 117 6.36 23.97 -23.32
C PRO A 117 7.21 24.96 -22.52
N GLN A 118 6.55 25.97 -21.94
CA GLN A 118 7.23 26.89 -21.04
C GLN A 118 7.43 26.24 -19.67
N PRO A 119 8.43 26.64 -18.89
CA PRO A 119 8.69 26.03 -17.58
C PRO A 119 7.49 26.01 -16.63
N ASP A 120 6.63 27.01 -16.67
CA ASP A 120 5.42 27.12 -15.83
C ASP A 120 4.25 26.22 -16.32
N GLU A 121 4.40 25.62 -17.49
CA GLU A 121 3.48 24.61 -18.05
C GLU A 121 3.97 23.16 -17.78
N ILE A 122 5.06 22.98 -17.00
CA ILE A 122 5.67 21.67 -16.75
C ILE A 122 5.47 21.26 -15.30
N THR A 123 4.95 20.05 -15.09
CA THR A 123 4.92 19.37 -13.79
C THR A 123 5.87 18.17 -13.78
N LEU A 124 6.77 18.15 -12.81
CA LEU A 124 7.65 17.01 -12.55
C LEU A 124 7.02 16.11 -11.47
N VAL A 125 6.80 14.84 -11.78
CA VAL A 125 6.40 13.80 -10.82
C VAL A 125 7.60 12.93 -10.55
N VAL A 126 8.14 12.98 -9.34
CA VAL A 126 9.45 12.38 -9.02
C VAL A 126 9.31 11.40 -7.86
N ALA A 127 9.58 10.14 -8.11
CA ALA A 127 9.88 9.15 -7.07
C ALA A 127 11.40 8.95 -7.05
N PRO A 128 12.12 9.34 -5.99
CA PRO A 128 13.55 9.19 -5.91
C PRO A 128 14.01 7.74 -6.09
N ALA A 129 14.99 7.50 -6.96
CA ALA A 129 15.49 6.17 -7.29
C ALA A 129 16.52 5.71 -6.25
N VAL A 130 16.05 5.45 -5.05
CA VAL A 130 16.83 4.84 -3.97
C VAL A 130 16.68 3.32 -4.05
N GLU A 131 17.76 2.59 -3.87
CA GLU A 131 17.70 1.14 -3.75
C GLU A 131 16.97 0.77 -2.45
N ALA A 132 16.00 -0.16 -2.55
CA ALA A 132 15.33 -0.68 -1.38
C ALA A 132 16.34 -1.41 -0.48
N GLY A 133 16.50 -0.94 0.74
CA GLY A 133 17.34 -1.56 1.75
C GLY A 133 16.85 -2.97 2.15
N ASP A 134 17.66 -3.69 2.90
CA ASP A 134 17.30 -5.03 3.38
C ASP A 134 16.03 -5.02 4.25
N ALA A 135 15.77 -3.91 4.93
CA ALA A 135 14.57 -3.72 5.73
C ALA A 135 13.28 -3.61 4.91
N THR A 136 13.33 -2.98 3.74
CA THR A 136 12.15 -2.55 2.97
C THR A 136 11.87 -3.41 1.76
N ARG A 137 12.88 -4.06 1.18
CA ARG A 137 12.78 -4.87 -0.04
C ARG A 137 11.64 -5.88 -0.07
N GLN A 138 11.31 -6.48 1.08
CA GLN A 138 10.24 -7.47 1.21
C GLN A 138 8.84 -6.86 1.23
N TYR A 139 8.73 -5.52 1.32
CA TYR A 139 7.45 -4.81 1.36
C TYR A 139 7.05 -4.19 0.01
N GLY A 140 7.96 -4.19 -0.96
CA GLY A 140 7.76 -3.61 -2.29
C GLY A 140 8.41 -2.23 -2.44
N ASP A 141 8.23 -1.64 -3.62
CA ASP A 141 8.99 -0.46 -4.03
C ASP A 141 8.42 0.88 -3.48
N TYR A 142 7.21 0.87 -2.89
CA TYR A 142 6.50 2.09 -2.51
C TYR A 142 6.68 2.48 -1.04
N VAL A 143 7.52 1.77 -0.30
CA VAL A 143 7.75 2.08 1.12
C VAL A 143 8.40 3.46 1.24
N THR A 144 7.75 4.32 2.03
CA THR A 144 8.24 5.69 2.26
C THR A 144 9.49 5.67 3.13
N GLU A 145 10.52 6.36 2.64
CA GLU A 145 11.78 6.59 3.34
C GLU A 145 12.12 8.08 3.32
N HIS A 146 12.98 8.51 4.23
CA HIS A 146 13.55 9.84 4.21
C HIS A 146 15.00 9.75 3.75
N ILE A 147 15.34 10.45 2.69
CA ILE A 147 16.71 10.51 2.17
C ILE A 147 17.45 11.63 2.89
N ASP A 148 18.25 11.26 3.86
CA ASP A 148 19.19 12.17 4.51
C ASP A 148 20.57 12.02 3.88
N TRP A 149 21.09 13.11 3.34
CA TRP A 149 22.39 13.13 2.65
C TRP A 149 23.45 13.96 3.40
N ASN A 150 23.18 14.39 4.63
CA ASN A 150 24.16 15.13 5.41
C ASN A 150 25.28 14.21 5.88
N ALA A 151 26.41 14.26 5.21
CA ALA A 151 27.60 13.49 5.53
C ALA A 151 28.16 13.75 6.96
N GLU A 152 27.73 14.84 7.62
CA GLU A 152 28.10 15.13 9.01
C GLU A 152 27.43 14.16 10.01
N ASP A 153 26.32 13.52 9.63
CA ASP A 153 25.60 12.54 10.44
C ASP A 153 26.07 11.09 10.17
N ILE A 154 26.83 10.86 9.08
CA ILE A 154 27.43 9.57 8.72
C ILE A 154 28.88 9.53 9.21
N GLU A 155 29.11 9.74 10.50
CA GLU A 155 30.43 9.49 11.11
C GLU A 155 30.63 7.97 11.32
N SER A 156 31.30 7.31 10.39
CA SER A 156 31.87 5.98 10.62
C SER A 156 32.76 5.99 11.88
N GLN A 157 32.84 4.87 12.60
CA GLN A 157 33.67 4.73 13.83
C GLN A 157 35.12 5.18 13.65
N ASP A 158 35.60 5.32 12.42
CA ASP A 158 36.96 5.76 12.06
C ASP A 158 37.04 7.23 11.60
N GLY A 159 35.92 7.99 11.59
CA GLY A 159 35.88 9.40 11.14
C GLY A 159 36.20 9.58 9.66
N LYS A 160 35.98 8.58 8.83
CA LYS A 160 36.17 8.63 7.38
C LYS A 160 34.87 8.25 6.69
N ILE A 161 34.34 9.18 5.90
CA ILE A 161 33.24 8.92 4.98
C ILE A 161 33.78 8.03 3.84
N SER A 162 33.06 6.97 3.48
CA SER A 162 33.43 6.10 2.35
C SER A 162 33.38 6.86 1.03
N GLU A 163 33.94 6.30 -0.05
CA GLU A 163 33.86 6.91 -1.38
C GLU A 163 32.44 6.80 -1.94
N ASP A 164 31.77 5.70 -1.64
CA ASP A 164 30.37 5.41 -2.06
C ASP A 164 29.38 6.37 -1.36
N ASP A 165 29.54 6.63 -0.06
CA ASP A 165 28.70 7.60 0.67
C ASP A 165 28.85 9.02 0.12
N ARG A 166 30.06 9.41 -0.27
CA ARG A 166 30.28 10.72 -0.91
C ARG A 166 29.66 10.83 -2.28
N GLU A 167 29.65 9.74 -3.06
CA GLU A 167 28.97 9.69 -4.34
C GLU A 167 27.46 9.78 -4.13
N ALA A 168 26.89 9.07 -3.20
CA ALA A 168 25.47 9.14 -2.82
C ALA A 168 25.08 10.55 -2.37
N GLU A 169 25.89 11.20 -1.50
CA GLU A 169 25.68 12.59 -1.10
C GLU A 169 25.67 13.53 -2.31
N GLN A 170 26.65 13.40 -3.24
CA GLN A 170 26.72 14.24 -4.43
C GLN A 170 25.53 14.04 -5.36
N ASP A 171 25.02 12.82 -5.47
CA ASP A 171 23.88 12.49 -6.30
C ASP A 171 22.58 13.06 -5.71
N ALA A 172 22.40 12.96 -4.39
CA ALA A 172 21.29 13.57 -3.67
C ALA A 172 21.34 15.11 -3.76
N GLN A 173 22.50 15.73 -3.55
CA GLN A 173 22.69 17.18 -3.72
C GLN A 173 22.39 17.65 -5.15
N ARG A 174 22.78 16.84 -6.17
CA ARG A 174 22.45 17.14 -7.56
C ARG A 174 20.96 17.10 -7.81
N LEU A 175 20.26 16.09 -7.25
CA LEU A 175 18.82 15.99 -7.36
C LEU A 175 18.13 17.20 -6.73
N VAL A 176 18.46 17.53 -5.48
CA VAL A 176 17.92 18.70 -4.79
C VAL A 176 18.16 19.98 -5.59
N THR A 177 19.39 20.19 -6.09
CA THR A 177 19.74 21.38 -6.88
C THR A 177 18.93 21.45 -8.19
N ALA A 178 18.70 20.32 -8.86
CA ALA A 178 17.92 20.28 -10.09
C ALA A 178 16.44 20.57 -9.83
N LEU A 179 15.88 20.02 -8.74
CA LEU A 179 14.48 20.26 -8.36
C LEU A 179 14.24 21.69 -7.88
N ASP A 180 15.18 22.28 -7.14
CA ASP A 180 15.12 23.69 -6.76
C ASP A 180 15.18 24.62 -7.98
N LEU A 181 16.06 24.31 -8.94
CA LEU A 181 16.16 25.04 -10.20
C LEU A 181 14.84 24.95 -11.00
N ALA A 182 14.23 23.77 -11.04
CA ALA A 182 12.92 23.58 -11.69
C ALA A 182 11.85 24.49 -11.07
N ARG A 183 11.75 24.51 -9.73
CA ARG A 183 10.79 25.36 -9.02
C ARG A 183 11.09 26.85 -9.17
N GLU A 184 12.35 27.25 -9.13
CA GLU A 184 12.75 28.64 -9.38
C GLU A 184 12.39 29.13 -10.80
N ALA A 185 12.35 28.19 -11.76
CA ALA A 185 11.94 28.45 -13.13
C ALA A 185 10.41 28.50 -13.33
N GLY A 186 9.63 28.07 -12.34
CA GLY A 186 8.17 28.04 -12.38
C GLY A 186 7.56 26.64 -12.57
N MET A 187 8.37 25.61 -12.79
CA MET A 187 7.87 24.22 -12.85
C MET A 187 7.24 23.80 -11.53
N ARG A 188 6.26 22.91 -11.59
CA ARG A 188 5.68 22.29 -10.40
C ARG A 188 6.38 20.97 -10.11
N VAL A 189 6.53 20.62 -8.82
CA VAL A 189 7.16 19.37 -8.41
C VAL A 189 6.26 18.61 -7.44
N VAL A 190 5.87 17.41 -7.84
CA VAL A 190 5.17 16.42 -7.01
C VAL A 190 6.19 15.34 -6.63
N LEU A 191 6.47 15.21 -5.34
CA LEU A 191 7.39 14.18 -4.83
C LEU A 191 6.58 12.97 -4.37
N MET A 192 7.03 11.76 -4.72
CA MET A 192 6.36 10.49 -4.37
C MET A 192 7.24 9.60 -3.49
N ALA A 193 6.61 8.87 -2.59
CA ALA A 193 7.21 7.92 -1.67
C ALA A 193 8.24 8.57 -0.72
N SER A 194 9.44 8.83 -1.18
CA SER A 194 10.53 9.30 -0.32
C SER A 194 10.64 10.82 -0.27
N THR A 195 10.90 11.37 0.91
CA THR A 195 11.26 12.78 1.10
C THR A 195 12.78 12.95 1.11
N ILE A 196 13.25 14.16 0.84
CA ILE A 196 14.69 14.45 0.73
C ILE A 196 15.06 15.66 1.61
N THR A 197 16.13 15.54 2.38
CA THR A 197 16.70 16.67 3.13
C THR A 197 17.03 17.84 2.19
N GLY A 198 16.55 19.04 2.54
CA GLY A 198 16.85 20.27 1.82
C GLY A 198 15.90 20.61 0.66
N PHE A 199 14.96 19.72 0.28
CA PHE A 199 14.00 20.01 -0.78
C PHE A 199 12.54 20.03 -0.26
N THR A 200 11.76 21.02 -0.70
CA THR A 200 10.32 21.14 -0.37
C THR A 200 9.50 21.15 -1.67
N PRO A 201 8.70 20.11 -1.95
CA PRO A 201 7.88 20.02 -3.17
C PRO A 201 6.62 20.88 -3.11
N ASP A 202 5.90 21.03 -4.23
CA ASP A 202 4.58 21.68 -4.30
C ASP A 202 3.46 20.75 -3.78
N ALA A 203 3.63 19.43 -3.95
CA ALA A 203 2.80 18.39 -3.35
C ALA A 203 3.64 17.15 -3.03
N TYR A 204 3.21 16.41 -2.02
CA TYR A 204 3.84 15.15 -1.63
C TYR A 204 2.81 14.02 -1.65
N VAL A 205 3.21 12.87 -2.17
CA VAL A 205 2.42 11.64 -2.15
C VAL A 205 3.06 10.68 -1.18
N GLN A 206 2.49 10.62 0.02
CA GLN A 206 2.92 9.69 1.04
C GLN A 206 2.40 8.29 0.72
N MET A 207 3.29 7.38 0.43
CA MET A 207 2.97 5.97 0.23
C MET A 207 3.07 5.19 1.56
N SER A 208 3.10 3.87 1.56
CA SER A 208 3.15 3.12 2.82
C SER A 208 4.44 3.38 3.58
N ASP A 209 4.28 3.63 4.85
CA ASP A 209 5.37 3.60 5.82
C ASP A 209 5.25 2.37 6.74
N ALA A 210 6.30 2.10 7.49
CA ALA A 210 6.36 0.96 8.39
C ALA A 210 5.22 0.97 9.42
N GLU A 211 4.85 2.15 9.96
CA GLU A 211 3.81 2.27 10.98
C GLU A 211 2.43 1.94 10.40
N ARG A 212 2.11 2.41 9.20
CA ARG A 212 0.85 2.08 8.49
C ARG A 212 0.78 0.61 8.14
N ILE A 213 1.89 -0.01 7.71
CA ILE A 213 1.98 -1.45 7.41
C ILE A 213 1.68 -2.30 8.66
N GLY A 214 2.22 -1.91 9.80
CA GLY A 214 1.91 -2.58 11.07
C GLY A 214 0.46 -2.39 11.51
N ALA A 215 -0.02 -1.16 11.43
CA ALA A 215 -1.36 -0.78 11.89
C ALA A 215 -2.48 -1.49 11.11
N ILE A 216 -2.39 -1.58 9.77
CA ILE A 216 -3.44 -2.25 8.96
C ILE A 216 -3.57 -3.72 9.32
N GLN A 217 -2.46 -4.43 9.53
CA GLN A 217 -2.50 -5.84 9.90
C GLN A 217 -3.11 -6.03 11.30
N ALA A 218 -2.69 -5.21 12.25
CA ALA A 218 -3.21 -5.25 13.61
C ALA A 218 -4.72 -4.92 13.65
N GLN A 219 -5.18 -3.89 12.92
CA GLN A 219 -6.58 -3.53 12.85
C GLN A 219 -7.42 -4.69 12.28
N ASN A 220 -6.94 -5.33 11.21
CA ASN A 220 -7.62 -6.48 10.63
C ASN A 220 -7.67 -7.68 11.58
N ILE A 221 -6.63 -7.92 12.39
CA ILE A 221 -6.67 -8.94 13.46
C ILE A 221 -7.72 -8.57 14.51
N VAL A 222 -7.79 -7.31 14.95
CA VAL A 222 -8.81 -6.85 15.93
C VAL A 222 -10.21 -7.13 15.40
N ASP A 223 -10.48 -6.72 14.17
CA ASP A 223 -11.81 -6.88 13.55
C ASP A 223 -12.18 -8.36 13.35
N LYS A 224 -11.24 -9.15 12.86
CA LYS A 224 -11.48 -10.57 12.55
C LYS A 224 -11.64 -11.41 13.79
N LEU A 225 -10.83 -11.21 14.81
CA LEU A 225 -10.92 -11.90 16.09
C LEU A 225 -12.00 -11.28 17.00
N LYS A 226 -12.60 -10.14 16.60
CA LYS A 226 -13.60 -9.40 17.38
C LYS A 226 -13.10 -9.04 18.76
N LEU A 227 -11.88 -8.52 18.86
CA LEU A 227 -11.25 -8.21 20.14
C LEU A 227 -12.04 -7.18 20.94
N ASP A 228 -12.78 -6.29 20.30
CA ASP A 228 -13.68 -5.33 20.98
C ASP A 228 -14.76 -5.98 21.83
N THR A 229 -15.20 -7.18 21.45
CA THR A 229 -16.27 -7.94 22.14
C THR A 229 -15.74 -9.16 22.88
N THR A 230 -14.43 -9.39 22.85
CA THR A 230 -13.78 -10.48 23.57
C THR A 230 -13.72 -10.16 25.07
N SER A 231 -13.87 -11.17 25.92
CA SER A 231 -13.78 -11.03 27.38
C SER A 231 -12.44 -11.55 27.91
N VAL A 232 -12.08 -11.12 29.11
CA VAL A 232 -10.87 -11.56 29.82
C VAL A 232 -10.94 -13.06 30.19
N GLU A 233 -12.15 -13.61 30.37
CA GLU A 233 -12.34 -15.03 30.68
C GLU A 233 -12.12 -15.93 29.44
N ASN A 234 -12.17 -15.34 28.24
CA ASN A 234 -11.90 -16.07 26.99
C ASN A 234 -11.02 -15.23 26.04
N PRO A 235 -9.78 -14.97 26.43
CA PRO A 235 -8.88 -14.11 25.64
C PRO A 235 -8.55 -14.75 24.29
N LYS A 236 -8.09 -13.92 23.35
CA LYS A 236 -7.50 -14.35 22.08
C LYS A 236 -5.97 -14.37 22.19
N TYR A 237 -5.37 -15.32 21.49
CA TYR A 237 -3.92 -15.48 21.47
C TYR A 237 -3.36 -14.92 20.15
N VAL A 238 -2.62 -13.82 20.27
CA VAL A 238 -2.06 -13.10 19.10
C VAL A 238 -0.54 -13.06 19.22
N GLU A 239 0.14 -13.53 18.18
CA GLU A 239 1.59 -13.47 18.06
C GLU A 239 2.02 -12.44 17.01
N VAL A 240 3.14 -11.75 17.26
CA VAL A 240 3.71 -10.79 16.34
C VAL A 240 5.10 -11.26 15.91
N MET A 241 5.24 -11.60 14.64
CA MET A 241 6.49 -12.00 14.00
C MET A 241 7.10 -10.77 13.33
N LEU A 242 7.90 -10.00 14.07
CA LEU A 242 8.52 -8.77 13.58
C LEU A 242 9.87 -9.08 12.92
N PRO A 243 9.98 -9.04 11.57
CA PRO A 243 11.24 -9.30 10.91
C PRO A 243 12.23 -8.17 11.13
N ARG A 244 13.48 -8.53 11.35
CA ARG A 244 14.64 -7.67 11.37
C ARG A 244 15.73 -8.33 10.54
N ASN A 245 16.03 -7.78 9.39
CA ASN A 245 17.05 -8.33 8.50
C ASN A 245 18.41 -7.72 8.87
N THR A 246 19.30 -8.53 9.39
CA THR A 246 20.61 -8.07 9.87
C THR A 246 21.79 -8.57 9.03
N ALA A 247 21.52 -9.36 8.00
CA ALA A 247 22.56 -9.90 7.14
C ALA A 247 22.89 -8.94 6.00
N SER A 248 23.87 -8.06 6.20
CA SER A 248 24.58 -7.44 5.07
C SER A 248 25.59 -8.45 4.52
N GLU A 249 25.57 -8.66 3.20
CA GLU A 249 26.58 -9.48 2.51
C GLU A 249 27.98 -8.85 2.59
N ASP A 250 28.07 -7.54 2.90
CA ASP A 250 29.32 -6.81 3.08
C ASP A 250 29.58 -6.49 4.56
N PRO A 251 30.65 -7.07 5.17
CA PRO A 251 30.99 -6.79 6.58
C PRO A 251 31.40 -5.34 6.86
N SER A 252 31.56 -4.49 5.85
CA SER A 252 31.91 -3.08 6.01
C SER A 252 30.70 -2.15 6.11
N ASP A 253 29.49 -2.65 5.80
CA ASP A 253 28.23 -1.89 5.71
C ASP A 253 27.29 -2.10 6.93
N THR A 254 27.79 -2.71 7.98
CA THR A 254 26.98 -3.24 9.07
C THR A 254 26.30 -2.17 9.96
N ASP A 255 26.90 -1.01 10.12
CA ASP A 255 26.43 -0.04 11.14
C ASP A 255 25.24 0.80 10.67
N VAL A 256 25.22 1.23 9.40
CA VAL A 256 24.13 2.06 8.86
C VAL A 256 22.90 1.19 8.52
N SER A 257 23.11 0.04 7.89
CA SER A 257 22.02 -0.89 7.55
C SER A 257 21.33 -1.48 8.79
N GLU A 258 22.05 -1.69 9.89
CA GLU A 258 21.46 -2.11 11.17
C GLU A 258 20.58 -1.03 11.79
N GLN A 259 20.99 0.24 11.71
CA GLN A 259 20.19 1.35 12.24
C GLN A 259 18.90 1.54 11.46
N GLU A 260 18.95 1.56 10.13
CA GLU A 260 17.77 1.68 9.27
C GLU A 260 16.79 0.51 9.50
N THR A 261 17.31 -0.72 9.60
CA THR A 261 16.54 -1.90 9.93
C THR A 261 15.88 -1.81 11.30
N ASP A 262 16.59 -1.29 12.30
CA ASP A 262 16.05 -1.07 13.64
C ASP A 262 14.96 0.02 13.65
N GLU A 263 15.16 1.10 12.93
CA GLU A 263 14.17 2.20 12.82
C GLU A 263 12.89 1.73 12.10
N PHE A 264 13.02 0.98 11.02
CA PHE A 264 11.90 0.38 10.32
C PHE A 264 11.13 -0.59 11.21
N ALA A 265 11.82 -1.52 11.87
CA ALA A 265 11.21 -2.49 12.76
C ALA A 265 10.52 -1.81 13.96
N ALA A 266 11.14 -0.78 14.54
CA ALA A 266 10.56 0.00 15.64
C ALA A 266 9.28 0.73 15.20
N ALA A 267 9.29 1.36 14.02
CA ALA A 267 8.13 2.04 13.46
C ALA A 267 7.00 1.04 13.13
N ALA A 268 7.32 -0.09 12.51
CA ALA A 268 6.38 -1.15 12.19
C ALA A 268 5.69 -1.71 13.45
N PHE A 269 6.48 -1.99 14.49
CA PHE A 269 5.94 -2.42 15.78
C PHE A 269 5.09 -1.34 16.45
N ARG A 270 5.47 -0.07 16.36
CA ARG A 270 4.66 1.04 16.87
C ARG A 270 3.27 1.05 16.23
N GLY A 271 3.19 0.84 14.92
CA GLY A 271 1.91 0.71 14.22
C GLY A 271 1.06 -0.43 14.75
N VAL A 272 1.65 -1.63 14.93
CA VAL A 272 0.99 -2.79 15.53
C VAL A 272 0.55 -2.48 16.95
N TRP A 273 1.44 -1.93 17.78
CA TRP A 273 1.18 -1.76 19.20
C TRP A 273 0.18 -0.65 19.51
N ASN A 274 0.15 0.41 18.74
CA ASN A 274 -0.87 1.47 18.86
C ASN A 274 -2.30 0.90 18.73
N VAL A 275 -2.47 -0.18 17.96
CA VAL A 275 -3.75 -0.86 17.78
C VAL A 275 -3.99 -1.93 18.85
N LEU A 276 -2.98 -2.78 19.14
CA LEU A 276 -3.17 -3.95 20.02
C LEU A 276 -3.02 -3.66 21.50
N ALA A 277 -2.30 -2.63 21.91
CA ALA A 277 -2.00 -2.33 23.31
C ALA A 277 -3.23 -2.35 24.24
N PRO A 278 -4.39 -1.74 23.90
CA PRO A 278 -5.56 -1.76 24.79
C PRO A 278 -6.05 -3.17 25.12
N TYR A 279 -5.94 -4.11 24.17
CA TYR A 279 -6.41 -5.47 24.32
C TYR A 279 -5.47 -6.33 25.16
N PHE A 280 -4.16 -6.09 25.07
CA PHE A 280 -3.15 -6.73 25.93
C PHE A 280 -3.21 -6.18 27.35
N GLN A 281 -3.34 -4.86 27.50
CA GLN A 281 -3.38 -4.19 28.81
C GLN A 281 -4.58 -4.62 29.65
N ASP A 282 -5.73 -4.88 29.04
CA ASP A 282 -6.93 -5.30 29.74
C ASP A 282 -7.13 -6.84 29.73
N GLY A 283 -6.21 -7.60 29.13
CA GLY A 283 -6.20 -9.06 29.15
C GLY A 283 -7.16 -9.74 28.17
N ARG A 284 -7.71 -9.00 27.18
CA ARG A 284 -8.53 -9.57 26.09
C ARG A 284 -7.68 -10.24 25.01
N ALA A 285 -6.42 -9.83 24.89
CA ALA A 285 -5.41 -10.47 24.06
C ALA A 285 -4.22 -10.93 24.90
N LEU A 286 -3.63 -12.07 24.55
CA LEU A 286 -2.43 -12.65 25.18
C LEU A 286 -1.47 -13.07 24.08
N SER A 287 -0.15 -13.06 24.36
CA SER A 287 0.88 -13.61 23.47
C SER A 287 1.11 -15.10 23.81
N PRO A 288 1.05 -16.02 22.82
CA PRO A 288 1.41 -17.41 23.04
C PRO A 288 2.84 -17.60 23.58
N SER A 289 3.78 -16.81 23.04
CA SER A 289 5.20 -16.81 23.47
C SER A 289 5.42 -16.13 24.83
N GLY A 290 4.49 -15.30 25.27
CA GLY A 290 4.66 -14.45 26.45
C GLY A 290 5.58 -13.24 26.22
N LEU A 291 6.01 -12.98 24.98
CA LEU A 291 6.87 -11.84 24.63
C LEU A 291 6.15 -10.50 24.70
N LEU A 292 4.82 -10.50 24.50
CA LEU A 292 3.95 -9.33 24.68
C LEU A 292 3.10 -9.50 25.94
N THR A 293 3.07 -8.48 26.76
CA THR A 293 2.37 -8.45 28.05
C THR A 293 1.56 -7.16 28.22
N ALA A 294 0.85 -7.04 29.33
CA ALA A 294 0.12 -5.80 29.68
C ALA A 294 1.08 -4.60 29.94
N GLU A 295 2.33 -4.87 30.28
CA GLU A 295 3.36 -3.86 30.56
C GLU A 295 4.17 -3.46 29.31
N THR A 296 4.02 -4.17 28.21
CA THR A 296 4.71 -3.87 26.95
C THR A 296 4.37 -2.45 26.46
N THR A 297 5.37 -1.77 25.93
CA THR A 297 5.26 -0.45 25.31
C THR A 297 5.68 -0.50 23.84
N ALA A 298 5.46 0.56 23.10
CA ALA A 298 5.89 0.65 21.69
C ALA A 298 7.42 0.60 21.51
N ASP A 299 8.19 0.91 22.56
CA ASP A 299 9.65 0.89 22.53
C ASP A 299 10.22 -0.53 22.76
N ASP A 300 9.39 -1.50 23.18
CA ASP A 300 9.80 -2.88 23.46
C ASP A 300 9.83 -3.78 22.21
N TRP A 301 9.87 -3.21 21.02
CA TRP A 301 9.84 -3.90 19.73
C TRP A 301 10.88 -5.02 19.61
N ARG A 302 12.05 -4.85 20.25
CA ARG A 302 13.14 -5.87 20.22
C ARG A 302 12.72 -7.19 20.88
N SER A 303 11.71 -7.18 21.75
CA SER A 303 11.20 -8.40 22.37
C SER A 303 10.56 -9.37 21.39
N VAL A 304 9.98 -8.84 20.31
CA VAL A 304 9.30 -9.62 19.27
C VAL A 304 10.04 -9.64 17.93
N ALA A 305 11.16 -8.90 17.83
CA ALA A 305 11.99 -8.90 16.64
C ALA A 305 12.79 -10.22 16.54
N PHE A 306 12.97 -10.70 15.31
CA PHE A 306 13.80 -11.87 15.01
C PHE A 306 14.50 -11.68 13.68
N ASP A 307 15.61 -12.41 13.49
CA ASP A 307 16.33 -12.40 12.22
C ASP A 307 15.51 -13.10 11.12
N ALA A 308 15.19 -12.36 10.09
CA ALA A 308 14.40 -12.84 8.94
C ALA A 308 15.22 -12.77 7.63
N SER A 309 16.53 -12.87 7.74
CA SER A 309 17.45 -12.82 6.59
C SER A 309 17.25 -13.98 5.60
N ASP A 310 16.82 -15.13 6.09
CA ASP A 310 16.50 -16.30 5.25
C ASP A 310 15.28 -17.10 5.76
N GLU A 311 14.73 -17.96 4.87
CA GLU A 311 13.56 -18.78 5.18
C GLU A 311 13.80 -19.78 6.33
N ASP A 312 15.02 -20.30 6.49
CA ASP A 312 15.35 -21.28 7.52
C ASP A 312 15.33 -20.62 8.91
N ALA A 313 15.82 -19.39 9.02
CA ALA A 313 15.75 -18.60 10.25
C ALA A 313 14.30 -18.30 10.65
N ILE A 314 13.47 -17.87 9.70
CA ILE A 314 12.05 -17.64 9.92
C ILE A 314 11.33 -18.93 10.34
N ALA A 315 11.64 -20.03 9.66
CA ALA A 315 11.06 -21.33 9.94
C ALA A 315 11.40 -21.88 11.33
N ALA A 316 12.59 -21.56 11.82
CA ALA A 316 13.03 -21.97 13.16
C ALA A 316 12.38 -21.15 14.30
N GLU A 317 12.01 -19.90 14.04
CA GLU A 317 11.49 -18.96 15.06
C GLU A 317 10.10 -19.36 15.57
N LEU A 318 9.16 -19.71 14.70
CA LEU A 318 7.77 -19.99 15.08
C LEU A 318 7.64 -21.17 16.08
N PRO A 319 8.30 -22.33 15.88
CA PRO A 319 8.26 -23.42 16.86
C PRO A 319 8.76 -23.01 18.25
N GLN A 320 9.82 -22.20 18.31
CA GLN A 320 10.37 -21.69 19.59
C GLN A 320 9.35 -20.81 20.30
N ARG A 321 8.72 -19.89 19.59
CA ARG A 321 7.68 -19.01 20.17
C ARG A 321 6.46 -19.74 20.68
N LEU A 322 6.10 -20.81 20.00
CA LEU A 322 4.97 -21.65 20.41
C LEU A 322 5.36 -22.72 21.43
N GLY A 323 6.65 -22.81 21.83
CA GLY A 323 7.14 -23.85 22.74
C GLY A 323 6.96 -25.26 22.19
N MET A 324 7.08 -25.42 20.87
CA MET A 324 6.87 -26.68 20.12
C MET A 324 8.17 -27.20 19.52
N ASP A 325 9.33 -26.86 20.10
CA ASP A 325 10.64 -27.39 19.69
C ASP A 325 10.80 -28.88 20.02
N ASP A 326 10.04 -29.39 20.98
CA ASP A 326 10.03 -30.80 21.35
C ASP A 326 8.91 -31.53 20.60
N ALA A 327 9.23 -32.64 19.96
CA ALA A 327 8.28 -33.46 19.20
C ALA A 327 7.12 -34.03 20.07
N ASP A 328 7.29 -34.06 21.38
CA ASP A 328 6.28 -34.53 22.33
C ASP A 328 5.44 -33.36 22.93
N ALA A 329 5.72 -32.11 22.53
CA ALA A 329 4.93 -30.95 22.94
C ALA A 329 3.55 -30.98 22.30
N GLY A 330 2.49 -30.77 23.07
CA GLY A 330 1.15 -30.55 22.54
C GLY A 330 1.07 -29.18 21.81
N HIS A 331 0.02 -28.98 21.02
CA HIS A 331 -0.16 -27.72 20.32
C HIS A 331 -0.40 -26.55 21.27
N THR A 332 0.26 -25.43 21.00
CA THR A 332 0.00 -24.16 21.66
C THR A 332 -1.07 -23.39 20.90
N ARG A 333 -2.10 -22.93 21.59
CA ARG A 333 -3.17 -22.15 20.97
C ARG A 333 -2.64 -20.81 20.45
N VAL A 334 -2.90 -20.53 19.19
CA VAL A 334 -2.70 -19.22 18.56
C VAL A 334 -3.91 -18.90 17.70
N ASP A 335 -4.57 -17.77 17.93
CA ASP A 335 -5.76 -17.36 17.18
C ASP A 335 -5.40 -16.44 16.00
N GLY A 336 -4.30 -15.66 16.11
CA GLY A 336 -3.82 -14.78 15.06
C GLY A 336 -2.30 -14.60 15.08
N ILE A 337 -1.71 -14.44 13.89
CA ILE A 337 -0.29 -14.15 13.69
C ILE A 337 -0.17 -12.95 12.74
N ILE A 338 0.51 -11.91 13.18
CA ILE A 338 0.94 -10.77 12.35
C ILE A 338 2.33 -11.09 11.84
N ALA A 339 2.46 -11.37 10.55
CA ALA A 339 3.74 -11.76 9.93
C ALA A 339 4.49 -10.59 9.29
N MET A 340 3.96 -9.39 9.34
CA MET A 340 4.48 -8.14 8.82
C MET A 340 4.57 -8.06 7.29
N ASN A 341 5.07 -9.09 6.60
CA ASN A 341 5.11 -9.17 5.15
C ASN A 341 4.80 -10.60 4.67
N ASP A 342 4.57 -10.76 3.36
CA ASP A 342 4.16 -12.03 2.78
C ASP A 342 5.33 -13.03 2.68
N TYR A 343 6.57 -12.57 2.72
CA TYR A 343 7.75 -13.43 2.79
C TYR A 343 7.77 -14.21 4.11
N VAL A 344 7.63 -13.50 5.24
CA VAL A 344 7.51 -14.12 6.56
C VAL A 344 6.24 -14.96 6.66
N ALA A 345 5.10 -14.46 6.16
CA ALA A 345 3.83 -15.20 6.17
C ALA A 345 3.95 -16.55 5.45
N SER A 346 4.67 -16.62 4.32
CA SER A 346 4.89 -17.86 3.57
C SER A 346 5.60 -18.92 4.42
N SER A 347 6.67 -18.53 5.10
CA SER A 347 7.42 -19.43 5.99
C SER A 347 6.60 -19.86 7.21
N VAL A 348 5.88 -18.92 7.83
CA VAL A 348 4.95 -19.18 8.96
C VAL A 348 3.89 -20.22 8.58
N ILE A 349 3.26 -20.08 7.41
CA ILE A 349 2.26 -21.02 6.89
C ILE A 349 2.86 -22.41 6.69
N GLY A 350 4.07 -22.48 6.12
CA GLY A 350 4.82 -23.73 5.97
C GLY A 350 5.07 -24.43 7.31
N GLN A 351 5.47 -23.67 8.33
CA GLN A 351 5.72 -24.19 9.66
C GLN A 351 4.43 -24.60 10.40
N LEU A 352 3.37 -23.82 10.34
CA LEU A 352 2.07 -24.21 10.90
C LEU A 352 1.60 -25.56 10.35
N SER A 353 1.77 -25.78 9.04
CA SER A 353 1.46 -27.07 8.39
C SER A 353 2.34 -28.20 8.92
N SER A 354 3.64 -27.93 9.07
CA SER A 354 4.63 -28.92 9.56
C SER A 354 4.40 -29.27 11.02
N LEU A 355 3.98 -28.31 11.83
CA LEU A 355 3.63 -28.49 13.24
C LEU A 355 2.26 -29.16 13.44
N GLY A 356 1.48 -29.37 12.37
CA GLY A 356 0.21 -30.10 12.46
C GLY A 356 -1.01 -29.25 12.78
N TYR A 357 -0.94 -27.90 12.64
CA TYR A 357 -2.12 -27.07 12.71
C TYR A 357 -3.08 -27.38 11.56
N VAL A 358 -4.37 -27.43 11.82
CA VAL A 358 -5.41 -27.89 10.89
C VAL A 358 -6.56 -26.91 10.76
N GLY A 359 -7.18 -26.89 9.57
CA GLY A 359 -8.32 -26.01 9.26
C GLY A 359 -7.95 -24.93 8.25
N THR A 360 -8.70 -23.85 8.27
CA THR A 360 -8.53 -22.71 7.35
C THR A 360 -9.07 -21.44 8.01
N SER A 361 -8.47 -20.31 7.69
CA SER A 361 -8.93 -18.97 8.08
C SER A 361 -9.79 -18.28 7.02
N ALA A 362 -10.08 -18.94 5.89
CA ALA A 362 -10.87 -18.36 4.80
C ALA A 362 -12.27 -17.92 5.24
N ASP A 363 -12.74 -16.82 4.68
CA ASP A 363 -14.12 -16.34 4.83
C ASP A 363 -15.11 -17.08 3.90
N ILE A 364 -14.66 -18.14 3.24
CA ILE A 364 -15.42 -18.94 2.30
C ILE A 364 -15.55 -20.36 2.88
N ASN A 365 -16.67 -21.00 2.59
CA ASN A 365 -16.87 -22.39 2.99
C ASN A 365 -15.79 -23.30 2.34
N PRO A 366 -14.91 -23.92 3.12
CA PRO A 366 -13.82 -24.76 2.60
C PRO A 366 -14.31 -26.02 1.86
N SER A 367 -15.58 -26.38 2.02
CA SER A 367 -16.21 -27.50 1.29
C SER A 367 -16.60 -27.15 -0.17
N ILE A 368 -16.46 -25.88 -0.56
CA ILE A 368 -16.76 -25.42 -1.91
C ILE A 368 -15.59 -25.70 -2.82
N SER A 369 -15.83 -26.38 -3.94
CA SER A 369 -14.80 -26.69 -4.92
C SER A 369 -14.23 -25.42 -5.56
N ILE A 370 -12.99 -25.48 -6.06
CA ILE A 370 -12.33 -24.40 -6.81
C ILE A 370 -13.24 -23.86 -7.93
N SER A 371 -14.02 -24.72 -8.60
CA SER A 371 -15.00 -24.30 -9.60
C SER A 371 -16.14 -23.43 -9.03
N GLY A 372 -16.52 -23.62 -7.78
CA GLY A 372 -17.48 -22.79 -7.07
C GLY A 372 -16.88 -21.41 -6.72
N ILE A 373 -15.63 -21.38 -6.30
CA ILE A 373 -14.89 -20.13 -6.01
C ILE A 373 -14.76 -19.30 -7.29
N VAL A 374 -14.34 -19.91 -8.41
CA VAL A 374 -14.29 -19.26 -9.72
C VAL A 374 -15.66 -18.73 -10.15
N GLY A 375 -16.74 -19.51 -9.89
CA GLY A 375 -18.09 -19.07 -10.15
C GLY A 375 -18.49 -17.82 -9.40
N ASN A 376 -18.06 -17.68 -8.15
CA ASN A 376 -18.32 -16.51 -7.31
C ASN A 376 -17.47 -15.31 -7.75
N ILE A 377 -16.17 -15.51 -7.95
CA ILE A 377 -15.24 -14.49 -8.46
C ILE A 377 -15.68 -14.00 -9.83
N ALA A 378 -16.22 -14.88 -10.69
CA ALA A 378 -16.82 -14.52 -11.97
C ALA A 378 -18.21 -13.84 -11.87
N GLY A 379 -18.66 -13.45 -10.69
CA GLY A 379 -19.93 -12.75 -10.46
C GLY A 379 -21.16 -13.66 -10.38
N ARG A 380 -20.99 -14.97 -10.26
CA ARG A 380 -22.08 -15.91 -9.97
C ARG A 380 -22.32 -15.96 -8.47
N LYS A 381 -23.47 -15.46 -8.01
CA LYS A 381 -23.82 -15.22 -6.59
C LYS A 381 -24.14 -16.47 -5.76
N ASP A 382 -23.62 -17.63 -6.07
CA ASP A 382 -24.07 -18.91 -5.46
C ASP A 382 -23.27 -19.34 -4.22
N LEU A 383 -22.32 -18.53 -3.75
CA LEU A 383 -21.53 -18.84 -2.56
C LEU A 383 -22.04 -18.08 -1.34
N ALA A 384 -22.66 -18.79 -0.42
CA ALA A 384 -22.91 -18.24 0.90
C ALA A 384 -21.55 -18.08 1.62
N LYS A 385 -21.11 -16.85 1.86
CA LYS A 385 -19.99 -16.57 2.76
C LYS A 385 -20.34 -17.16 4.12
N GLN A 386 -19.59 -18.16 4.56
CA GLN A 386 -19.66 -18.58 5.94
C GLN A 386 -18.59 -17.79 6.68
N PRO A 387 -18.94 -17.06 7.75
CA PRO A 387 -17.93 -16.47 8.61
C PRO A 387 -17.02 -17.59 9.11
N VAL A 388 -15.72 -17.30 9.22
CA VAL A 388 -14.82 -18.17 9.99
C VAL A 388 -15.50 -18.42 11.32
N PRO A 389 -15.66 -19.67 11.74
CA PRO A 389 -16.29 -19.96 13.01
C PRO A 389 -15.64 -19.11 14.10
N ASP A 390 -16.44 -18.46 14.95
CA ASP A 390 -15.86 -17.80 16.12
C ASP A 390 -14.91 -18.78 16.79
N PRO A 391 -13.74 -18.31 17.29
CA PRO A 391 -12.86 -19.15 18.08
C PRO A 391 -13.70 -19.85 19.13
N ILE A 392 -13.49 -21.16 19.26
CA ILE A 392 -14.24 -21.99 20.21
C ILE A 392 -14.13 -21.30 21.57
N LYS A 393 -15.26 -21.05 22.23
CA LYS A 393 -15.25 -20.55 23.61
C LYS A 393 -14.34 -21.44 24.43
N ALA A 394 -13.55 -20.83 25.33
CA ALA A 394 -12.82 -21.62 26.32
C ALA A 394 -13.83 -22.60 26.96
N PRO A 395 -13.46 -23.87 27.13
CA PRO A 395 -14.35 -24.83 27.79
C PRO A 395 -14.81 -24.21 29.11
N GLU A 396 -16.13 -24.11 29.33
CA GLU A 396 -16.59 -23.94 30.68
C GLU A 396 -16.03 -25.16 31.40
N GLU A 397 -15.37 -24.99 32.56
CA GLU A 397 -14.82 -26.07 33.36
C GLU A 397 -15.93 -27.11 33.61
N SER A 398 -16.10 -28.02 32.69
CA SER A 398 -16.94 -29.21 32.84
C SER A 398 -15.98 -30.35 33.15
N ASP A 399 -16.26 -31.09 34.20
CA ASP A 399 -15.47 -32.24 34.68
C ASP A 399 -15.31 -33.38 33.62
N ASP A 400 -15.77 -33.18 32.37
CA ASP A 400 -15.77 -34.15 31.26
C ASP A 400 -14.95 -33.70 30.03
N ASP A 401 -14.16 -32.59 30.08
CA ASP A 401 -13.30 -32.17 28.97
C ASP A 401 -12.18 -33.19 28.80
N THR A 402 -12.27 -33.98 27.75
CA THR A 402 -11.21 -34.91 27.35
C THR A 402 -10.06 -34.11 26.81
N GLY A 403 -8.80 -34.51 27.11
CA GLY A 403 -7.58 -33.86 26.57
C GLY A 403 -7.62 -33.71 25.05
N ASP A 404 -8.38 -34.51 24.34
CA ASP A 404 -8.60 -34.48 22.89
C ASP A 404 -9.36 -33.22 22.43
N ASP A 405 -10.24 -32.63 23.24
CA ASP A 405 -10.98 -31.41 22.86
C ASP A 405 -10.09 -30.16 23.01
N ILE A 406 -9.24 -30.13 24.04
CA ILE A 406 -8.24 -29.07 24.24
C ILE A 406 -7.22 -29.10 23.11
N GLU A 407 -6.71 -30.28 22.77
CA GLU A 407 -5.75 -30.45 21.69
C GLU A 407 -6.34 -30.03 20.33
N ARG A 408 -7.60 -30.37 20.07
CA ARG A 408 -8.31 -29.93 18.86
C ARG A 408 -8.52 -28.42 18.80
N MET A 409 -8.68 -27.76 19.94
CA MET A 409 -8.73 -26.31 20.02
C MET A 409 -7.36 -25.68 19.74
N ASN A 410 -6.34 -26.22 20.36
CA ASN A 410 -4.99 -25.69 20.27
C ASN A 410 -4.37 -25.86 18.88
N SER A 411 -4.69 -26.98 18.20
CA SER A 411 -4.19 -27.28 16.84
C SER A 411 -4.96 -26.59 15.70
N ARG A 412 -5.84 -25.67 16.03
CA ARG A 412 -6.64 -24.96 15.02
C ARG A 412 -5.80 -23.94 14.25
N TRP A 413 -6.01 -23.88 12.93
CA TRP A 413 -5.34 -22.94 12.04
C TRP A 413 -5.62 -21.48 12.43
N PRO A 414 -4.58 -20.65 12.66
CA PRO A 414 -4.75 -19.25 13.03
C PRO A 414 -5.07 -18.36 11.82
N ILE A 415 -5.43 -17.13 12.12
CA ILE A 415 -5.49 -16.04 11.13
C ILE A 415 -4.06 -15.53 10.92
N VAL A 416 -3.55 -15.61 9.70
CA VAL A 416 -2.23 -15.07 9.33
C VAL A 416 -2.42 -13.85 8.45
N THR A 417 -1.78 -12.74 8.82
CA THR A 417 -1.75 -11.51 8.02
C THR A 417 -0.37 -11.26 7.45
N GLY A 418 -0.31 -10.52 6.33
CA GLY A 418 0.93 -10.13 5.68
C GLY A 418 0.78 -8.82 4.93
N TYR A 419 1.80 -8.45 4.16
CA TYR A 419 1.85 -7.26 3.32
C TYR A 419 2.71 -7.52 2.07
N GLY A 420 2.34 -6.90 0.95
CA GLY A 420 3.04 -6.96 -0.32
C GLY A 420 2.23 -7.62 -1.44
N ALA A 421 1.22 -8.43 -1.10
CA ALA A 421 0.38 -9.15 -2.06
C ALA A 421 1.19 -9.95 -3.10
N TYR A 422 2.11 -10.81 -2.62
CA TYR A 422 2.94 -11.62 -3.49
C TYR A 422 2.09 -12.55 -4.37
N LEU A 423 2.45 -12.71 -5.63
CA LEU A 423 1.69 -13.54 -6.58
C LEU A 423 1.54 -14.99 -6.12
N ASP A 424 2.56 -15.59 -5.52
CA ASP A 424 2.53 -16.96 -5.00
C ASP A 424 1.75 -17.10 -3.68
N ILE A 425 1.48 -15.99 -3.00
CA ILE A 425 0.63 -15.94 -1.79
C ILE A 425 -0.85 -15.88 -2.14
N ILE A 426 -1.22 -15.31 -3.26
CA ILE A 426 -2.64 -15.15 -3.63
C ILE A 426 -3.41 -16.48 -3.63
N PRO A 427 -2.89 -17.61 -4.18
CA PRO A 427 -3.56 -18.90 -4.04
C PRO A 427 -3.73 -19.34 -2.58
N ARG A 428 -2.78 -19.02 -1.69
CA ARG A 428 -2.88 -19.38 -0.26
C ARG A 428 -3.95 -18.54 0.48
N ILE A 429 -4.21 -17.32 0.01
CA ILE A 429 -5.33 -16.51 0.50
C ILE A 429 -6.65 -17.13 0.05
N VAL A 430 -6.74 -17.59 -1.20
CA VAL A 430 -7.93 -18.29 -1.73
C VAL A 430 -8.23 -19.56 -0.94
N ASP A 431 -7.20 -20.33 -0.60
CA ASP A 431 -7.32 -21.56 0.20
C ASP A 431 -7.49 -21.31 1.70
N GLY A 432 -7.29 -20.06 2.15
CA GLY A 432 -7.40 -19.64 3.55
C GLY A 432 -6.26 -20.10 4.45
N GLN A 433 -5.12 -20.43 3.89
CA GLN A 433 -3.88 -20.64 4.64
C GLN A 433 -3.32 -19.31 5.16
N GLN A 434 -3.33 -18.27 4.32
CA GLN A 434 -3.22 -16.88 4.75
C GLN A 434 -4.61 -16.25 4.70
N TRP A 435 -4.97 -15.47 5.73
CA TRP A 435 -6.27 -14.84 5.74
C TRP A 435 -6.30 -13.56 4.90
N MET A 436 -5.29 -12.72 5.02
CA MET A 436 -5.22 -11.48 4.28
C MET A 436 -3.76 -11.05 4.00
N THR A 437 -3.61 -10.26 2.97
CA THR A 437 -2.45 -9.41 2.73
C THR A 437 -2.88 -7.96 2.57
N ALA A 438 -1.94 -7.02 2.62
CA ALA A 438 -2.20 -5.62 2.32
C ALA A 438 -1.23 -5.10 1.27
N LEU A 439 -1.62 -4.02 0.58
CA LEU A 439 -0.80 -3.33 -0.41
C LEU A 439 -1.30 -1.90 -0.61
N GLU A 440 -0.54 -1.10 -1.37
CA GLU A 440 -0.98 0.22 -1.83
C GLU A 440 -2.07 0.14 -2.90
N ASP A 441 -3.01 1.08 -2.88
CA ASP A 441 -3.96 1.28 -3.97
C ASP A 441 -3.33 2.13 -5.08
N ARG A 442 -2.48 1.49 -5.92
CA ARG A 442 -1.78 2.21 -6.98
C ARG A 442 -2.71 2.85 -8.01
N VAL A 443 -3.92 2.29 -8.20
CA VAL A 443 -4.90 2.85 -9.13
C VAL A 443 -5.47 4.15 -8.56
N ALA A 444 -5.92 4.15 -7.29
CA ALA A 444 -6.38 5.36 -6.63
C ALA A 444 -5.26 6.42 -6.52
N ILE A 445 -4.03 6.01 -6.16
CA ILE A 445 -2.87 6.90 -6.13
C ILE A 445 -2.63 7.53 -7.50
N SER A 446 -2.68 6.76 -8.58
CA SER A 446 -2.48 7.26 -9.94
C SER A 446 -3.54 8.29 -10.35
N ASP A 447 -4.81 8.02 -10.04
CA ASP A 447 -5.93 8.93 -10.30
C ASP A 447 -5.77 10.25 -9.52
N ASP A 448 -5.35 10.15 -8.26
CA ASP A 448 -5.17 11.32 -7.40
C ASP A 448 -3.94 12.15 -7.78
N VAL A 449 -2.82 11.51 -8.13
CA VAL A 449 -1.63 12.20 -8.65
C VAL A 449 -1.96 12.93 -9.94
N ALA A 450 -2.72 12.31 -10.85
CA ALA A 450 -3.14 12.97 -12.08
C ALA A 450 -4.05 14.19 -11.79
N ARG A 451 -4.96 14.10 -10.80
CA ARG A 451 -5.76 15.25 -10.34
C ARG A 451 -4.90 16.36 -9.72
N ILE A 452 -3.89 15.99 -8.94
CA ILE A 452 -2.92 16.95 -8.39
C ILE A 452 -2.19 17.68 -9.52
N CYS A 453 -1.67 16.95 -10.51
CA CYS A 453 -1.00 17.55 -11.68
C CYS A 453 -1.94 18.52 -12.42
N ALA A 454 -3.19 18.13 -12.69
CA ALA A 454 -4.16 18.99 -13.37
C ALA A 454 -4.48 20.27 -12.59
N ARG A 455 -4.57 20.20 -11.26
CA ARG A 455 -4.78 21.37 -10.39
C ARG A 455 -3.57 22.29 -10.36
N LEU A 456 -2.37 21.72 -10.27
CA LEU A 456 -1.12 22.49 -10.29
C LEU A 456 -0.92 23.19 -11.63
N ASP A 457 -1.23 22.53 -12.74
CA ASP A 457 -1.19 23.10 -14.09
C ASP A 457 -2.17 24.27 -14.25
N ALA A 458 -3.36 24.16 -13.66
CA ALA A 458 -4.37 25.23 -13.66
C ALA A 458 -4.14 26.32 -12.60
N ASP A 459 -3.04 26.31 -11.85
CA ASP A 459 -2.79 27.19 -10.67
C ASP A 459 -3.94 27.14 -9.63
N GLU A 460 -4.60 25.98 -9.46
CA GLU A 460 -5.67 25.79 -8.51
C GLU A 460 -5.17 25.22 -7.17
N SER A 461 -5.91 25.52 -6.06
CA SER A 461 -5.61 24.96 -4.74
C SER A 461 -5.82 23.44 -4.70
N LEU A 462 -5.00 22.75 -3.90
CA LEU A 462 -5.14 21.33 -3.59
C LEU A 462 -5.99 21.08 -2.33
N ASP A 463 -6.35 22.12 -1.56
CA ASP A 463 -6.97 22.00 -0.23
C ASP A 463 -8.35 21.33 -0.23
N ASP A 464 -9.05 21.34 -1.35
CA ASP A 464 -10.40 20.79 -1.51
C ASP A 464 -10.41 19.36 -2.15
N LEU A 465 -9.24 18.83 -2.48
CA LEU A 465 -9.13 17.45 -2.95
C LEU A 465 -9.28 16.46 -1.79
N GLU A 466 -10.05 15.40 -2.03
CA GLU A 466 -10.17 14.29 -1.09
C GLU A 466 -8.81 13.59 -0.92
N GLY A 467 -8.49 13.16 0.29
CA GLY A 467 -7.21 12.50 0.59
C GLY A 467 -6.04 13.48 0.84
N ILE A 468 -6.21 14.78 0.56
CA ILE A 468 -5.15 15.77 0.81
C ILE A 468 -5.16 16.21 2.26
N GLY A 469 -4.05 15.96 2.93
CA GLY A 469 -3.68 16.50 4.23
C GLY A 469 -2.51 17.49 4.13
N THR A 470 -1.75 17.60 5.22
CA THR A 470 -0.55 18.44 5.26
C THR A 470 0.53 17.78 6.09
N THR A 471 1.73 17.64 5.54
CA THR A 471 2.93 17.14 6.22
C THR A 471 3.97 18.24 6.34
N ASP A 472 4.75 18.23 7.42
CA ASP A 472 5.91 19.11 7.57
C ASP A 472 7.11 18.48 6.86
N ILE A 473 7.60 19.14 5.82
CA ILE A 473 8.79 18.71 5.06
C ILE A 473 9.77 19.85 5.07
N ASN A 474 10.94 19.63 5.65
CA ASN A 474 12.00 20.64 5.80
C ASN A 474 11.51 21.96 6.44
N GLY A 475 10.62 21.88 7.45
CA GLY A 475 10.05 23.03 8.15
C GLY A 475 8.96 23.78 7.39
N SER A 476 8.49 23.24 6.29
CA SER A 476 7.39 23.78 5.48
C SER A 476 6.19 22.85 5.48
N LYS A 477 4.99 23.42 5.50
CA LYS A 477 3.75 22.64 5.37
C LYS A 477 3.47 22.38 3.90
N VAL A 478 3.47 21.11 3.51
CA VAL A 478 3.28 20.65 2.13
C VAL A 478 1.95 19.92 2.01
N PRO A 479 1.11 20.23 0.99
CA PRO A 479 -0.06 19.43 0.67
C PRO A 479 0.35 17.97 0.44
N THR A 480 -0.28 17.05 1.15
CA THR A 480 0.13 15.64 1.15
C THR A 480 -1.05 14.74 0.87
N LEU A 481 -0.95 13.98 -0.22
CA LEU A 481 -1.86 12.88 -0.51
C LEU A 481 -1.48 11.67 0.34
N THR A 482 -2.49 11.05 0.96
CA THR A 482 -2.32 9.79 1.68
C THR A 482 -3.53 8.89 1.42
N GLU A 483 -3.35 7.90 0.55
CA GLU A 483 -4.38 6.92 0.25
C GLU A 483 -4.42 5.79 1.29
N PRO A 484 -5.61 5.26 1.65
CA PRO A 484 -5.72 4.09 2.50
C PRO A 484 -5.08 2.86 1.84
N LEU A 485 -4.42 2.03 2.66
CA LEU A 485 -3.94 0.72 2.20
C LEU A 485 -5.12 -0.22 1.92
N LEU A 486 -4.99 -1.04 0.89
CA LEU A 486 -5.93 -2.11 0.58
C LEU A 486 -5.66 -3.33 1.48
N ALA A 487 -6.69 -3.83 2.14
CA ALA A 487 -6.67 -5.12 2.80
C ALA A 487 -7.38 -6.16 1.92
N VAL A 488 -6.67 -7.19 1.51
CA VAL A 488 -7.12 -8.20 0.56
C VAL A 488 -7.29 -9.54 1.23
N SER A 489 -8.49 -10.10 1.17
CA SER A 489 -8.81 -11.46 1.61
C SER A 489 -9.54 -12.22 0.50
N ALA A 490 -9.73 -13.52 0.66
CA ALA A 490 -10.51 -14.31 -0.28
C ALA A 490 -11.92 -13.73 -0.54
N GLY A 491 -12.46 -13.00 0.44
CA GLY A 491 -13.80 -12.40 0.35
C GLY A 491 -13.92 -11.22 -0.59
N ASN A 492 -12.88 -10.44 -0.78
CA ASN A 492 -12.86 -9.23 -1.61
C ASN A 492 -11.83 -9.27 -2.75
N LEU A 493 -11.10 -10.36 -2.94
CA LEU A 493 -10.03 -10.51 -3.92
C LEU A 493 -10.42 -10.05 -5.33
N LYS A 494 -11.64 -10.39 -5.76
CA LYS A 494 -12.12 -10.02 -7.08
C LYS A 494 -12.24 -8.49 -7.23
N GLU A 495 -12.88 -7.85 -6.28
CA GLU A 495 -13.16 -6.40 -6.31
C GLU A 495 -11.88 -5.59 -6.12
N THR A 496 -10.91 -6.14 -5.36
CA THR A 496 -9.70 -5.42 -4.95
C THR A 496 -8.52 -5.63 -5.89
N LEU A 497 -8.34 -6.83 -6.46
CA LEU A 497 -7.17 -7.13 -7.28
C LEU A 497 -7.49 -7.51 -8.73
N ILE A 498 -8.61 -8.23 -8.98
CA ILE A 498 -8.89 -8.75 -10.33
C ILE A 498 -9.61 -7.71 -11.18
N ASP A 499 -10.69 -7.12 -10.67
CA ASP A 499 -11.46 -6.12 -11.42
C ASP A 499 -10.67 -4.84 -11.74
N PRO A 500 -9.82 -4.31 -10.83
CA PRO A 500 -8.93 -3.20 -11.13
C PRO A 500 -7.70 -3.57 -12.00
N GLY A 501 -7.45 -4.86 -12.22
CA GLY A 501 -6.37 -5.31 -13.12
C GLY A 501 -5.00 -5.46 -12.45
N TYR A 502 -4.93 -5.56 -11.12
CA TYR A 502 -3.66 -5.87 -10.43
C TYR A 502 -3.14 -7.25 -10.79
N ILE A 503 -4.03 -8.22 -10.89
CA ILE A 503 -3.74 -9.61 -11.26
C ILE A 503 -4.81 -10.19 -12.17
N THR A 504 -4.49 -11.29 -12.86
CA THR A 504 -5.46 -12.09 -13.61
C THR A 504 -6.03 -13.23 -12.75
N LEU A 505 -7.13 -13.86 -13.21
CA LEU A 505 -7.64 -15.10 -12.60
C LEU A 505 -6.59 -16.21 -12.56
N ALA A 506 -5.75 -16.31 -13.60
CA ALA A 506 -4.71 -17.32 -13.69
C ALA A 506 -3.62 -17.09 -12.62
N ASP A 507 -3.27 -15.84 -12.32
CA ASP A 507 -2.30 -15.49 -11.27
C ASP A 507 -2.84 -15.87 -9.89
N ALA A 508 -4.15 -15.81 -9.70
CA ALA A 508 -4.81 -16.26 -8.47
C ALA A 508 -4.95 -17.79 -8.35
N GLY A 509 -4.50 -18.55 -9.34
CA GLY A 509 -4.65 -20.00 -9.37
C GLY A 509 -6.09 -20.47 -9.63
N LEU A 510 -6.93 -19.63 -10.27
CA LEU A 510 -8.37 -19.81 -10.47
C LEU A 510 -8.73 -20.07 -11.94
#